data_2c4f0127bc5fff80af1213f325c37a70
#
_entry.id   2c4f0127bc5fff80af1213f325c37a70
#
_cell.length_a   1.000
_cell.length_b   1.000
_cell.length_c   1.000
_cell.angle_alpha   90.00
_cell.angle_beta   90.00
_cell.angle_gamma   90.00
#
_symmetry.space_group_name_H-M   'P 1'
#
loop_
_entity.id
_entity.type
_entity.pdbx_description
1 polymer ?
#
loop_
_entity_poly.entity_id
_entity_poly.type
_entity_poly.pdbx_seq_one_letter_code
_entity_poly.pdbx_strand_id
1 'polypeptide(L)'
;MKNSVSINNRSYNWPKKTTIIICLDGSEPGKDGYIEKAIEMGFMPCMKSIISQGTYEIGKCAMPSFTNVNNLSIVTGTTPDVHGICANFFYNPEDKKETLMNDDS
;
A
#
# COMPACT_ATOMS: atom_id res chain seq x y z
N MET A 1 -0.06 -22.85 18.78
CA MET A 1 1.16 -22.20 18.28
C MET A 1 0.86 -20.74 18.00
N LYS A 2 1.65 -19.82 18.53
CA LYS A 2 1.55 -18.40 18.15
C LYS A 2 2.23 -18.27 16.77
N ASN A 3 1.47 -17.90 15.75
CA ASN A 3 2.01 -17.59 14.44
C ASN A 3 2.66 -16.20 14.51
N SER A 4 3.91 -16.14 14.91
CA SER A 4 4.66 -14.90 15.00
C SER A 4 6.03 -15.04 14.38
N VAL A 5 6.51 -14.01 13.74
CA VAL A 5 7.86 -13.88 13.22
C VAL A 5 8.49 -12.61 13.79
N SER A 6 9.77 -12.65 14.10
CA SER A 6 10.53 -11.48 14.55
C SER A 6 11.54 -11.11 13.47
N ILE A 7 11.42 -9.87 12.97
CA ILE A 7 12.29 -9.32 11.93
C ILE A 7 12.66 -7.90 12.35
N ASN A 8 13.94 -7.54 12.27
CA ASN A 8 14.45 -6.20 12.61
C ASN A 8 13.99 -5.70 13.99
N ASN A 9 14.10 -6.56 15.01
CA ASN A 9 13.69 -6.31 16.40
C ASN A 9 12.19 -5.99 16.59
N ARG A 10 11.35 -6.31 15.60
CA ARG A 10 9.88 -6.20 15.68
C ARG A 10 9.26 -7.58 15.59
N SER A 11 8.26 -7.85 16.40
CA SER A 11 7.48 -9.08 16.35
C SER A 11 6.18 -8.84 15.61
N TYR A 12 5.94 -9.67 14.60
CA TYR A 12 4.73 -9.64 13.78
C TYR A 12 3.91 -10.91 14.07
N ASN A 13 2.62 -10.70 14.32
CA ASN A 13 1.67 -11.79 14.47
C ASN A 13 0.75 -11.78 13.25
N TRP A 14 0.63 -12.90 12.55
CA TRP A 14 -0.34 -12.94 11.46
C TRP A 14 -1.69 -13.50 11.92
N PRO A 15 -2.78 -13.04 11.33
CA PRO A 15 -4.10 -13.49 11.67
C PRO A 15 -4.29 -14.97 11.32
N LYS A 16 -5.13 -15.67 12.07
CA LYS A 16 -5.52 -17.05 11.75
C LYS A 16 -6.39 -17.15 10.49
N LYS A 17 -6.92 -16.02 10.02
CA LYS A 17 -7.77 -15.91 8.83
C LYS A 17 -6.96 -15.37 7.66
N THR A 18 -7.29 -15.81 6.46
CA THR A 18 -6.72 -15.27 5.23
C THR A 18 -6.96 -13.78 5.13
N THR A 19 -5.91 -13.01 4.91
CA THR A 19 -5.97 -11.58 4.66
C THR A 19 -5.59 -11.32 3.20
N ILE A 20 -6.41 -10.52 2.51
CA ILE A 20 -6.19 -10.13 1.12
C ILE A 20 -6.05 -8.61 1.09
N ILE A 21 -4.98 -8.12 0.49
CA ILE A 21 -4.75 -6.69 0.25
C ILE A 21 -4.89 -6.45 -1.25
N ILE A 22 -5.78 -5.54 -1.62
CA ILE A 22 -5.99 -5.15 -3.02
C ILE A 22 -5.64 -3.66 -3.14
N CYS A 23 -4.62 -3.35 -3.94
CA CYS A 23 -4.26 -1.98 -4.27
C CYS A 23 -4.96 -1.59 -5.58
N LEU A 24 -5.74 -0.52 -5.54
CA LEU A 24 -6.35 0.11 -6.72
C LEU A 24 -5.62 1.42 -6.99
N ASP A 25 -4.50 1.31 -7.71
CA ASP A 25 -3.67 2.48 -8.03
C ASP A 25 -4.39 3.45 -8.97
N GLY A 26 -4.07 4.74 -8.87
CA GLY A 26 -4.65 5.80 -9.70
C GLY A 26 -6.09 6.18 -9.33
N SER A 27 -6.63 5.69 -8.22
CA SER A 27 -7.95 6.09 -7.75
C SER A 27 -7.88 7.40 -6.95
N GLU A 28 -8.81 8.30 -7.23
CA GLU A 28 -8.99 9.54 -6.46
C GLU A 28 -10.05 9.31 -5.39
N PRO A 29 -9.71 9.45 -4.10
CA PRO A 29 -10.65 9.24 -3.00
C PRO A 29 -11.49 10.48 -2.71
N GLY A 30 -12.61 10.29 -2.01
CA GLY A 30 -13.46 11.36 -1.49
C GLY A 30 -14.75 11.55 -2.26
N LYS A 31 -15.57 12.49 -1.80
CA LYS A 31 -16.95 12.70 -2.27
C LYS A 31 -17.09 12.84 -3.80
N ASP A 32 -16.06 13.34 -4.45
CA ASP A 32 -16.02 13.49 -5.91
C ASP A 32 -15.15 12.44 -6.61
N GLY A 33 -14.65 11.47 -5.84
CA GLY A 33 -13.81 10.38 -6.34
C GLY A 33 -14.54 9.42 -7.27
N TYR A 34 -13.77 8.72 -8.10
CA TYR A 34 -14.35 7.79 -9.10
C TYR A 34 -15.05 6.59 -8.45
N ILE A 35 -14.51 6.08 -7.36
CA ILE A 35 -15.07 4.91 -6.66
C ILE A 35 -16.39 5.31 -6.02
N GLU A 36 -16.43 6.41 -5.30
CA GLU A 36 -17.64 6.91 -4.62
C GLU A 36 -18.76 7.21 -5.62
N LYS A 37 -18.43 7.86 -6.73
CA LYS A 37 -19.40 8.10 -7.81
C LYS A 37 -19.93 6.81 -8.43
N ALA A 38 -19.04 5.82 -8.67
CA ALA A 38 -19.45 4.53 -9.20
C ALA A 38 -20.36 3.76 -8.23
N ILE A 39 -20.12 3.89 -6.92
CA ILE A 39 -20.98 3.32 -5.88
C ILE A 39 -22.34 4.00 -5.86
N GLU A 40 -22.38 5.33 -5.91
CA GLU A 40 -23.63 6.12 -5.95
C GLU A 40 -24.47 5.79 -7.18
N MET A 41 -23.82 5.63 -8.34
CA MET A 41 -24.47 5.24 -9.60
C MET A 41 -24.88 3.75 -9.66
N GLY A 42 -24.53 2.95 -8.65
CA GLY A 42 -24.88 1.53 -8.59
C GLY A 42 -23.98 0.60 -9.39
N PHE A 43 -22.87 1.09 -9.94
CA PHE A 43 -21.95 0.27 -10.75
C PHE A 43 -21.02 -0.62 -9.90
N MET A 44 -20.90 -0.36 -8.60
CA MET A 44 -20.01 -1.10 -7.70
C MET A 44 -20.74 -1.64 -6.47
N PRO A 45 -21.73 -2.55 -6.63
CA PRO A 45 -22.52 -3.06 -5.50
C PRO A 45 -21.69 -3.86 -4.49
N CYS A 46 -20.68 -4.60 -4.94
CA CYS A 46 -19.79 -5.34 -4.05
C CYS A 46 -18.95 -4.38 -3.19
N MET A 47 -18.40 -3.32 -3.77
CA MET A 47 -17.64 -2.32 -3.01
C MET A 47 -18.53 -1.61 -1.99
N LYS A 48 -19.76 -1.25 -2.37
CA LYS A 48 -20.75 -0.70 -1.46
C LYS A 48 -21.00 -1.63 -0.26
N SER A 49 -21.12 -2.93 -0.50
CA SER A 49 -21.31 -3.93 0.56
C SER A 49 -20.09 -4.03 1.47
N ILE A 50 -18.89 -4.04 0.91
CA ILE A 50 -17.64 -4.08 1.69
C ILE A 50 -17.53 -2.85 2.60
N ILE A 51 -17.75 -1.67 2.07
CA ILE A 51 -17.69 -0.41 2.83
C ILE A 51 -18.76 -0.38 3.94
N SER A 52 -19.98 -0.88 3.66
CA SER A 52 -21.07 -0.90 4.65
C SER A 52 -20.84 -1.88 5.81
N GLN A 53 -20.03 -2.91 5.63
CA GLN A 53 -19.71 -3.93 6.62
C GLN A 53 -18.33 -3.72 7.29
N GLY A 54 -17.51 -2.88 6.71
CA GLY A 54 -16.15 -2.59 7.16
C GLY A 54 -15.96 -1.15 7.56
N THR A 55 -14.73 -0.67 7.38
CA THR A 55 -14.33 0.71 7.66
C THR A 55 -13.82 1.34 6.37
N TYR A 56 -14.21 2.58 6.11
CA TYR A 56 -13.71 3.40 5.01
C TYR A 56 -13.04 4.65 5.59
N GLU A 57 -11.76 4.80 5.32
CA GLU A 57 -10.92 5.88 5.84
C GLU A 57 -10.08 6.49 4.72
N ILE A 58 -9.88 7.80 4.76
CA ILE A 58 -8.95 8.50 3.86
C ILE A 58 -7.63 8.69 4.59
N GLY A 59 -6.59 8.04 4.07
CA GLY A 59 -5.23 8.16 4.57
C GLY A 59 -4.41 9.19 3.79
N LYS A 60 -3.29 9.61 4.38
CA LYS A 60 -2.28 10.41 3.68
C LYS A 60 -1.19 9.49 3.16
N CYS A 61 -0.80 9.67 1.90
CA CYS A 61 0.35 8.98 1.32
C CYS A 61 1.67 9.63 1.77
N ALA A 62 2.77 8.88 1.60
CA ALA A 62 4.11 9.45 1.72
C ALA A 62 4.36 10.45 0.59
N MET A 63 5.14 11.48 0.88
CA MET A 63 5.52 12.49 -0.11
C MET A 63 7.01 12.38 -0.43
N PRO A 64 7.39 12.37 -1.72
CA PRO A 64 6.53 12.38 -2.92
C PRO A 64 5.71 11.09 -3.08
N SER A 65 4.52 11.24 -3.68
CA SER A 65 3.51 10.17 -3.76
C SER A 65 3.78 9.13 -4.86
N PHE A 66 4.97 8.57 -4.89
CA PHE A 66 5.32 7.51 -5.82
C PHE A 66 4.66 6.17 -5.46
N THR A 67 4.26 5.42 -6.46
CA THR A 67 3.59 4.12 -6.33
C THR A 67 4.41 3.13 -5.50
N ASN A 68 5.69 2.92 -5.83
CA ASN A 68 6.54 1.95 -5.14
C ASN A 68 6.76 2.30 -3.67
N VAL A 69 6.95 3.57 -3.35
CA VAL A 69 7.11 4.07 -1.98
C VAL A 69 5.88 3.76 -1.13
N ASN A 70 4.70 4.08 -1.65
CA ASN A 70 3.46 3.89 -0.91
C ASN A 70 3.04 2.42 -0.83
N ASN A 71 3.22 1.63 -1.89
CA ASN A 71 2.96 0.19 -1.87
C ASN A 71 3.85 -0.53 -0.85
N LEU A 72 5.14 -0.19 -0.79
CA LEU A 72 6.03 -0.74 0.23
C LEU A 72 5.62 -0.31 1.64
N SER A 73 5.25 0.92 1.83
CA SER A 73 4.74 1.40 3.13
C SER A 73 3.50 0.63 3.59
N ILE A 74 2.58 0.33 2.67
CA ILE A 74 1.38 -0.47 2.97
C ILE A 74 1.76 -1.91 3.34
N VAL A 75 2.61 -2.56 2.54
CA VAL A 75 2.96 -3.98 2.74
C VAL A 75 3.83 -4.19 3.98
N THR A 76 4.73 -3.27 4.25
CA THR A 76 5.66 -3.38 5.39
C THR A 76 5.10 -2.79 6.68
N GLY A 77 4.06 -1.95 6.59
CA GLY A 77 3.51 -1.21 7.73
C GLY A 77 4.51 -0.21 8.31
N THR A 78 5.43 0.30 7.49
CA THR A 78 6.49 1.23 7.92
C THR A 78 6.58 2.42 6.97
N THR A 79 7.24 3.47 7.43
CA THR A 79 7.49 4.68 6.66
C THR A 79 8.76 4.59 5.79
N PRO A 80 8.94 5.44 4.77
CA PRO A 80 10.09 5.40 3.86
C PRO A 80 11.46 5.49 4.54
N ASP A 81 11.56 6.18 5.65
CA ASP A 81 12.78 6.27 6.47
C ASP A 81 13.17 4.93 7.12
N VAL A 82 12.21 4.01 7.26
CA VAL A 82 12.44 2.67 7.82
C VAL A 82 12.67 1.62 6.75
N HIS A 83 11.87 1.59 5.67
CA HIS A 83 12.07 0.61 4.60
C HIS A 83 13.11 1.05 3.55
N GLY A 84 13.54 2.30 3.57
CA GLY A 84 14.65 2.81 2.74
C GLY A 84 14.30 3.15 1.30
N ILE A 85 13.07 2.94 0.85
CA ILE A 85 12.64 3.20 -0.53
C ILE A 85 11.93 4.55 -0.59
N CYS A 86 12.58 5.54 -1.19
CA CYS A 86 12.10 6.93 -1.24
C CYS A 86 11.58 7.37 -2.61
N ALA A 87 11.79 6.57 -3.66
CA ALA A 87 11.38 6.88 -5.03
C ALA A 87 11.14 5.60 -5.84
N ASN A 88 10.75 5.74 -7.12
CA ASN A 88 10.64 4.61 -8.05
C ASN A 88 12.01 4.14 -8.58
N PHE A 89 13.06 4.89 -8.32
CA PHE A 89 14.44 4.54 -8.65
C PHE A 89 15.35 4.96 -7.50
N PHE A 90 16.49 4.34 -7.40
CA PHE A 90 17.53 4.68 -6.44
C PHE A 90 18.90 4.73 -7.14
N TYR A 91 19.81 5.48 -6.55
CA TYR A 91 21.20 5.49 -6.97
C TYR A 91 21.96 4.41 -6.22
N ASN A 92 22.55 3.47 -6.97
CA ASN A 92 23.43 2.46 -6.39
C ASN A 92 24.86 3.02 -6.30
N PRO A 93 25.42 3.22 -5.11
CA PRO A 93 26.76 3.79 -4.97
C PRO A 93 27.88 2.83 -5.39
N GLU A 94 27.63 1.53 -5.47
CA GLU A 94 28.64 0.52 -5.82
C GLU A 94 28.94 0.53 -7.32
N ASP A 95 27.92 0.52 -8.16
CA ASP A 95 28.07 0.55 -9.62
C ASP A 95 27.87 1.95 -10.24
N LYS A 96 27.54 2.94 -9.41
CA LYS A 96 27.34 4.35 -9.80
C LYS A 96 26.25 4.54 -10.85
N LYS A 97 25.19 3.76 -10.78
CA LYS A 97 24.05 3.81 -11.71
C LYS A 97 22.75 4.11 -11.00
N GLU A 98 21.83 4.70 -11.74
CA GLU A 98 20.42 4.76 -11.36
C GLU A 98 19.78 3.42 -11.70
N THR A 99 19.11 2.83 -10.74
CA THR A 99 18.40 1.55 -10.89
C THR A 99 16.91 1.78 -10.64
N LEU A 100 16.09 1.32 -11.58
CA LEU A 100 14.63 1.31 -11.42
C LEU A 100 14.24 0.21 -10.43
N MET A 101 13.26 0.49 -9.59
CA MET A 101 12.73 -0.48 -8.62
C MET A 101 12.09 -1.73 -9.27
N ASN A 102 11.79 -1.65 -10.57
CA ASN A 102 11.17 -2.73 -11.34
C ASN A 102 12.18 -3.46 -12.25
N ASP A 103 13.46 -3.14 -12.19
CA ASP A 103 14.50 -3.85 -12.92
C ASP A 103 14.82 -5.18 -12.24
N ASP A 104 14.99 -6.23 -13.06
CA ASP A 104 15.42 -7.58 -12.65
C ASP A 104 16.95 -7.59 -12.42
N SER A 105 17.45 -6.78 -11.48
CA SER A 105 18.88 -6.71 -11.15
C SER A 105 19.24 -7.58 -9.95
#